data_dc6280c92c2a6c3ae543a0d2aaf73a74
#
_entry.id   dc6280c92c2a6c3ae543a0d2aaf73a74
#
_cell.length_a   1.000
_cell.length_b   1.000
_cell.length_c   1.000
_cell.angle_alpha   90.00
_cell.angle_beta   90.00
_cell.angle_gamma   90.00
#
_symmetry.space_group_name_H-M   'P 1'
#
loop_
_entity.id
_entity.type
_entity.pdbx_description
1 polymer ?
#
loop_
_entity_poly.entity_id
_entity_poly.type
_entity_poly.pdbx_seq_one_letter_code
_entity_poly.pdbx_strand_id
1 'polypeptide(L)'
;MQRHCQHCGAVLAALTFEDGRTREQCLACGTVAWRNPAPVGMALIEHEGRLVLIRRLADPLAGYWAPPAGYVELGESVAQAVLREAKEETGLSIALDGLLDVYSRADVNVLIVAYRAHSIGGALEAGDDAIEAGLFGPDDWPQEPPPESGAAIDEWFYGVIRDALARWRPAKR
;
A
#
# COMPACT_ATOMS: atom_id res chain seq x y z
N MET A 1 15.64 -21.03 4.15
CA MET A 1 14.46 -21.91 4.04
C MET A 1 14.34 -22.37 2.59
N GLN A 2 14.24 -23.68 2.34
CA GLN A 2 14.17 -24.21 0.98
C GLN A 2 12.76 -23.97 0.40
N ARG A 3 12.68 -23.44 -0.82
CA ARG A 3 11.39 -23.11 -1.48
C ARG A 3 10.98 -24.21 -2.45
N HIS A 4 9.68 -24.40 -2.57
CA HIS A 4 9.08 -25.43 -3.42
C HIS A 4 8.28 -24.83 -4.56
N CYS A 5 8.27 -25.53 -5.69
CA CYS A 5 7.53 -25.17 -6.88
C CYS A 5 6.02 -25.28 -6.62
N GLN A 6 5.29 -24.19 -6.85
CA GLN A 6 3.83 -24.17 -6.67
C GLN A 6 3.08 -25.07 -7.68
N HIS A 7 3.73 -25.44 -8.81
CA HIS A 7 3.12 -26.26 -9.84
C HIS A 7 3.24 -27.75 -9.56
N CYS A 8 4.42 -28.25 -9.07
CA CYS A 8 4.67 -29.68 -8.92
C CYS A 8 5.24 -30.10 -7.56
N GLY A 9 5.43 -29.16 -6.63
CA GLY A 9 5.93 -29.42 -5.28
C GLY A 9 7.44 -29.70 -5.17
N ALA A 10 8.17 -29.85 -6.29
CA ALA A 10 9.61 -30.09 -6.25
C ALA A 10 10.38 -28.84 -5.77
N VAL A 11 11.59 -29.06 -5.26
CA VAL A 11 12.47 -27.98 -4.78
C VAL A 11 12.89 -27.06 -5.92
N LEU A 12 12.90 -25.75 -5.65
CA LEU A 12 13.40 -24.74 -6.56
C LEU A 12 14.92 -24.60 -6.44
N ALA A 13 15.59 -24.40 -7.58
CA ALA A 13 17.02 -24.11 -7.68
C ALA A 13 17.23 -22.69 -8.22
N ALA A 14 18.22 -21.99 -7.65
CA ALA A 14 18.64 -20.70 -8.18
C ALA A 14 19.50 -20.90 -9.43
N LEU A 15 19.08 -20.34 -10.56
CA LEU A 15 19.78 -20.40 -11.84
C LEU A 15 20.02 -18.98 -12.37
N THR A 16 21.20 -18.77 -12.96
CA THR A 16 21.50 -17.54 -13.70
C THR A 16 21.07 -17.71 -15.16
N PHE A 17 20.21 -16.81 -15.62
CA PHE A 17 19.67 -16.80 -16.98
C PHE A 17 20.58 -16.02 -17.93
N GLU A 18 20.30 -16.08 -19.24
CA GLU A 18 21.10 -15.41 -20.29
C GLU A 18 21.15 -13.88 -20.11
N ASP A 19 20.14 -13.28 -19.46
CA ASP A 19 20.08 -11.85 -19.12
C ASP A 19 20.95 -11.47 -17.89
N GLY A 20 21.71 -12.43 -17.35
CA GLY A 20 22.57 -12.25 -16.18
C GLY A 20 21.83 -12.22 -14.84
N ARG A 21 20.51 -12.39 -14.81
CA ARG A 21 19.70 -12.38 -13.59
C ARG A 21 19.56 -13.78 -13.02
N THR A 22 19.70 -13.89 -11.71
CA THR A 22 19.43 -15.14 -10.98
C THR A 22 17.95 -15.23 -10.61
N ARG A 23 17.30 -16.33 -11.01
CA ARG A 23 15.91 -16.64 -10.65
C ARG A 23 15.82 -18.05 -10.10
N GLU A 24 14.76 -18.32 -9.35
CA GLU A 24 14.46 -19.68 -8.89
C GLU A 24 13.67 -20.44 -9.97
N GLN A 25 14.16 -21.59 -10.37
CA GLN A 25 13.49 -22.45 -11.35
C GLN A 25 13.32 -23.87 -10.80
N CYS A 26 12.21 -24.48 -11.12
CA CYS A 26 11.97 -25.89 -10.84
C CYS A 26 12.69 -26.77 -11.88
N LEU A 27 13.64 -27.57 -11.43
CA LEU A 27 14.37 -28.51 -12.32
C LEU A 27 13.51 -29.67 -12.79
N ALA A 28 12.39 -29.99 -12.10
CA ALA A 28 11.51 -31.10 -12.46
C ALA A 28 10.50 -30.72 -13.56
N CYS A 29 9.96 -29.50 -13.56
CA CYS A 29 8.93 -29.11 -14.53
C CYS A 29 9.25 -27.81 -15.32
N GLY A 30 10.42 -27.19 -15.10
CA GLY A 30 10.86 -25.97 -15.80
C GLY A 30 10.19 -24.67 -15.36
N THR A 31 9.22 -24.70 -14.44
CA THR A 31 8.52 -23.49 -13.98
C THR A 31 9.48 -22.53 -13.30
N VAL A 32 9.50 -21.26 -13.75
CA VAL A 32 10.24 -20.17 -13.10
C VAL A 32 9.37 -19.53 -12.03
N ALA A 33 9.90 -19.43 -10.81
CA ALA A 33 9.25 -18.72 -9.72
C ALA A 33 9.56 -17.21 -9.83
N TRP A 34 8.66 -16.47 -10.47
CA TRP A 34 8.77 -15.02 -10.59
C TRP A 34 8.59 -14.33 -9.24
N ARG A 35 9.43 -13.31 -9.00
CA ARG A 35 9.32 -12.41 -7.86
C ARG A 35 9.02 -11.02 -8.38
N ASN A 36 7.77 -10.62 -8.31
CA ASN A 36 7.33 -9.29 -8.70
C ASN A 36 6.95 -8.49 -7.47
N PRO A 37 7.07 -7.14 -7.50
CA PRO A 37 6.53 -6.30 -6.45
C PRO A 37 5.03 -6.56 -6.26
N ALA A 38 4.59 -6.63 -5.01
CA ALA A 38 3.18 -6.75 -4.68
C ALA A 38 2.50 -5.39 -4.92
N PRO A 39 1.39 -5.34 -5.68
CA PRO A 39 0.65 -4.09 -5.87
C PRO A 39 -0.16 -3.75 -4.61
N VAL A 40 -0.14 -2.47 -4.24
CA VAL A 40 -0.90 -1.87 -3.14
C VAL A 40 -1.69 -0.71 -3.69
N GLY A 41 -2.97 -0.63 -3.35
CA GLY A 41 -3.82 0.53 -3.60
C GLY A 41 -3.84 1.46 -2.39
N MET A 42 -3.69 2.78 -2.58
CA MET A 42 -3.75 3.80 -1.53
C MET A 42 -4.76 4.87 -1.89
N ALA A 43 -5.52 5.37 -0.91
CA ALA A 43 -6.49 6.45 -1.11
C ALA A 43 -6.17 7.69 -0.27
N LEU A 44 -6.03 8.86 -0.90
CA LEU A 44 -6.10 10.15 -0.23
C LEU A 44 -7.57 10.61 -0.27
N ILE A 45 -8.29 10.35 0.81
CA ILE A 45 -9.75 10.54 0.90
C ILE A 45 -10.05 11.89 1.51
N GLU A 46 -10.69 12.78 0.74
CA GLU A 46 -11.28 13.99 1.30
C GLU A 46 -12.65 13.68 1.92
N HIS A 47 -12.82 14.03 3.18
CA HIS A 47 -14.07 13.97 3.91
C HIS A 47 -14.27 15.27 4.69
N GLU A 48 -15.38 15.96 4.46
CA GLU A 48 -15.72 17.25 5.09
C GLU A 48 -14.62 18.34 4.94
N GLY A 49 -13.90 18.33 3.81
CA GLY A 49 -12.82 19.29 3.52
C GLY A 49 -11.50 18.98 4.21
N ARG A 50 -11.37 17.82 4.83
CA ARG A 50 -10.18 17.34 5.53
C ARG A 50 -9.77 15.98 4.96
N LEU A 51 -8.53 15.57 5.19
CA LEU A 51 -8.00 14.28 4.77
C LEU A 51 -8.24 13.22 5.85
N VAL A 52 -8.73 12.07 5.42
CA VAL A 52 -8.85 10.87 6.27
C VAL A 52 -7.49 10.20 6.40
N LEU A 53 -7.04 9.98 7.62
CA LEU A 53 -5.91 9.11 7.93
C LEU A 53 -6.34 8.03 8.91
N ILE A 54 -5.68 6.89 8.85
CA ILE A 54 -5.79 5.79 9.82
C ILE A 54 -4.48 5.67 10.60
N ARG A 55 -4.57 5.25 11.85
CA ARG A 55 -3.42 4.84 12.64
C ARG A 55 -3.20 3.35 12.47
N ARG A 56 -2.11 2.97 11.85
CA ARG A 56 -1.83 1.59 11.42
C ARG A 56 -1.71 0.62 12.61
N LEU A 57 -2.36 -0.53 12.52
CA LEU A 57 -2.26 -1.60 13.51
C LEU A 57 -0.98 -2.44 13.33
N ALA A 58 -0.56 -2.67 12.07
CA ALA A 58 0.50 -3.59 11.72
C ALA A 58 1.64 -2.94 10.93
N ASP A 59 2.80 -3.61 10.88
CA ASP A 59 3.94 -3.22 10.04
C ASP A 59 3.63 -3.31 8.53
N PRO A 60 4.28 -2.51 7.70
CA PRO A 60 5.28 -1.49 8.07
C PRO A 60 4.64 -0.28 8.76
N LEU A 61 5.40 0.41 9.61
CA LEU A 61 4.99 1.61 10.34
C LEU A 61 3.78 1.39 11.28
N ALA A 62 3.76 0.31 12.08
CA ALA A 62 2.75 0.14 13.11
C ALA A 62 2.71 1.36 14.06
N GLY A 63 1.50 1.88 14.34
CA GLY A 63 1.27 3.05 15.17
C GLY A 63 1.39 4.41 14.47
N TYR A 64 1.84 4.46 13.23
CA TYR A 64 1.91 5.70 12.44
C TYR A 64 0.58 6.00 11.74
N TRP A 65 0.34 7.30 11.52
CA TRP A 65 -0.77 7.77 10.72
C TRP A 65 -0.43 7.70 9.22
N ALA A 66 -1.33 7.11 8.44
CA ALA A 66 -1.18 6.95 7.00
C ALA A 66 -2.52 7.07 6.27
N PRO A 67 -2.54 7.42 4.98
CA PRO A 67 -3.71 7.20 4.15
C PRO A 67 -4.08 5.71 4.13
N PRO A 68 -5.38 5.36 4.08
CA PRO A 68 -5.82 3.98 3.94
C PRO A 68 -5.21 3.32 2.71
N ALA A 69 -4.73 2.09 2.89
CA ALA A 69 -4.02 1.37 1.83
C ALA A 69 -3.89 -0.12 2.12
N GLY A 70 -4.08 -0.97 1.10
CA GLY A 70 -3.88 -2.40 1.22
C GLY A 70 -3.51 -3.10 -0.08
N TYR A 71 -3.21 -4.39 0.03
CA TYR A 71 -2.80 -5.21 -1.11
C TYR A 71 -3.96 -5.44 -2.09
N VAL A 72 -3.61 -5.44 -3.38
CA VAL A 72 -4.56 -5.84 -4.42
C VAL A 72 -4.67 -7.36 -4.42
N GLU A 73 -5.90 -7.87 -4.29
CA GLU A 73 -6.20 -9.29 -4.28
C GLU A 73 -6.42 -9.85 -5.70
N LEU A 74 -6.33 -11.18 -5.83
CA LEU A 74 -6.64 -11.83 -7.10
C LEU A 74 -8.13 -11.66 -7.44
N GLY A 75 -8.40 -11.22 -8.67
CA GLY A 75 -9.77 -11.04 -9.16
C GLY A 75 -10.30 -9.62 -9.05
N GLU A 76 -9.52 -8.69 -8.46
CA GLU A 76 -9.87 -7.26 -8.43
C GLU A 76 -8.86 -6.40 -9.19
N SER A 77 -9.30 -5.24 -9.65
CA SER A 77 -8.41 -4.18 -10.14
C SER A 77 -7.87 -3.35 -8.99
N VAL A 78 -6.78 -2.60 -9.22
CA VAL A 78 -6.24 -1.67 -8.20
C VAL A 78 -7.30 -0.68 -7.71
N ALA A 79 -8.14 -0.16 -8.61
CA ALA A 79 -9.23 0.75 -8.24
C ALA A 79 -10.25 0.07 -7.31
N GLN A 80 -10.58 -1.20 -7.55
CA GLN A 80 -11.49 -1.96 -6.68
C GLN A 80 -10.85 -2.23 -5.31
N ALA A 81 -9.55 -2.58 -5.26
CA ALA A 81 -8.81 -2.72 -4.01
C ALA A 81 -8.87 -1.42 -3.19
N VAL A 82 -8.61 -0.26 -3.81
CA VAL A 82 -8.68 1.04 -3.12
C VAL A 82 -10.06 1.33 -2.53
N LEU A 83 -11.14 1.00 -3.26
CA LEU A 83 -12.51 1.17 -2.76
C LEU A 83 -12.82 0.23 -1.59
N ARG A 84 -12.36 -1.02 -1.66
CA ARG A 84 -12.52 -2.05 -0.62
C ARG A 84 -11.76 -1.65 0.65
N GLU A 85 -10.45 -1.38 0.53
CA GLU A 85 -9.59 -0.99 1.66
C GLU A 85 -10.09 0.28 2.36
N ALA A 86 -10.50 1.30 1.59
CA ALA A 86 -11.10 2.49 2.17
C ALA A 86 -12.34 2.15 3.01
N LYS A 87 -13.18 1.23 2.53
CA LYS A 87 -14.37 0.79 3.27
C LYS A 87 -14.01 -0.03 4.50
N GLU A 88 -13.06 -0.94 4.40
CA GLU A 88 -12.62 -1.83 5.48
C GLU A 88 -11.90 -1.06 6.59
N GLU A 89 -10.98 -0.15 6.23
CA GLU A 89 -10.15 0.58 7.20
C GLU A 89 -10.82 1.83 7.79
N THR A 90 -11.79 2.43 7.08
CA THR A 90 -12.37 3.73 7.49
C THR A 90 -13.90 3.76 7.63
N GLY A 91 -14.61 2.70 7.25
CA GLY A 91 -16.07 2.69 7.19
C GLY A 91 -16.69 3.54 6.08
N LEU A 92 -15.90 4.34 5.33
CA LEU A 92 -16.39 5.23 4.30
C LEU A 92 -16.58 4.52 2.95
N SER A 93 -17.60 4.94 2.21
CA SER A 93 -17.70 4.68 0.77
C SER A 93 -17.13 5.88 0.04
N ILE A 94 -16.29 5.63 -0.96
CA ILE A 94 -15.55 6.70 -1.67
C ILE A 94 -15.76 6.64 -3.19
N ALA A 95 -15.55 7.78 -3.85
CA ALA A 95 -15.38 7.87 -5.29
C ALA A 95 -13.95 8.32 -5.60
N LEU A 96 -13.35 7.71 -6.64
CA LEU A 96 -12.00 8.05 -7.07
C LEU A 96 -12.04 9.27 -8.01
N ASP A 97 -11.22 10.28 -7.72
CA ASP A 97 -11.10 11.51 -8.52
C ASP A 97 -9.98 11.43 -9.57
N GLY A 98 -9.04 10.49 -9.39
CA GLY A 98 -7.95 10.25 -10.32
C GLY A 98 -6.68 9.74 -9.66
N LEU A 99 -5.74 9.30 -10.48
CA LEU A 99 -4.42 8.88 -10.05
C LEU A 99 -3.65 10.06 -9.44
N LEU A 100 -3.08 9.85 -8.25
CA LEU A 100 -2.15 10.81 -7.65
C LEU A 100 -0.73 10.55 -8.13
N ASP A 101 -0.23 9.33 -7.89
CA ASP A 101 1.11 8.89 -8.29
C ASP A 101 1.25 7.36 -8.20
N VAL A 102 2.41 6.88 -8.67
CA VAL A 102 2.86 5.49 -8.52
C VAL A 102 4.22 5.49 -7.86
N TYR A 103 4.31 4.89 -6.68
CA TYR A 103 5.54 4.82 -5.89
C TYR A 103 6.17 3.43 -5.99
N SER A 104 7.45 3.38 -6.33
CA SER A 104 8.23 2.15 -6.33
C SER A 104 9.70 2.41 -6.03
N ARG A 105 10.37 1.42 -5.46
CA ARG A 105 11.82 1.44 -5.23
C ARG A 105 12.38 0.03 -5.46
N ALA A 106 13.56 -0.06 -6.06
CA ALA A 106 14.11 -1.35 -6.52
C ALA A 106 14.41 -2.36 -5.40
N ASP A 107 14.69 -1.89 -4.20
CA ASP A 107 14.99 -2.70 -3.01
C ASP A 107 13.77 -2.98 -2.11
N VAL A 108 12.58 -2.46 -2.51
CA VAL A 108 11.31 -2.68 -1.82
C VAL A 108 10.37 -3.48 -2.72
N ASN A 109 9.87 -4.61 -2.19
CA ASN A 109 9.02 -5.54 -2.96
C ASN A 109 7.54 -5.13 -2.96
N VAL A 110 7.26 -3.82 -3.10
CA VAL A 110 5.92 -3.24 -3.14
C VAL A 110 5.85 -2.16 -4.21
N LEU A 111 4.72 -2.06 -4.88
CA LEU A 111 4.35 -1.01 -5.82
C LEU A 111 3.06 -0.35 -5.31
N ILE A 112 3.12 0.92 -4.90
CA ILE A 112 1.93 1.65 -4.42
C ILE A 112 1.36 2.48 -5.57
N VAL A 113 0.06 2.31 -5.82
CA VAL A 113 -0.74 3.12 -6.73
C VAL A 113 -1.68 3.97 -5.90
N ALA A 114 -1.39 5.26 -5.80
CA ALA A 114 -2.13 6.20 -4.97
C ALA A 114 -3.17 6.99 -5.78
N TYR A 115 -4.38 7.08 -5.25
CA TYR A 115 -5.50 7.83 -5.83
C TYR A 115 -5.90 9.00 -4.95
N ARG A 116 -6.38 10.08 -5.58
CA ARG A 116 -7.25 11.06 -4.94
C ARG A 116 -8.66 10.53 -4.93
N ALA A 117 -9.36 10.75 -3.82
CA ALA A 117 -10.74 10.31 -3.64
C ALA A 117 -11.49 11.26 -2.72
N HIS A 118 -12.82 11.21 -2.77
CA HIS A 118 -13.69 11.86 -1.80
C HIS A 118 -14.73 10.88 -1.27
N SER A 119 -15.21 11.13 -0.07
CA SER A 119 -16.26 10.33 0.54
C SER A 119 -17.62 10.61 -0.10
N ILE A 120 -18.38 9.55 -0.36
CA ILE A 120 -19.76 9.62 -0.90
C ILE A 120 -20.80 9.02 0.05
N GLY A 121 -20.37 8.52 1.22
CA GLY A 121 -21.25 7.95 2.24
C GLY A 121 -20.49 7.13 3.27
N GLY A 122 -21.22 6.60 4.25
CA GLY A 122 -20.65 5.87 5.39
C GLY A 122 -20.40 6.79 6.59
N ALA A 123 -19.94 6.20 7.70
CA ALA A 123 -19.46 6.91 8.88
C ALA A 123 -17.97 6.63 9.04
N LEU A 124 -17.20 7.63 9.46
CA LEU A 124 -15.76 7.45 9.72
C LEU A 124 -15.59 6.66 11.01
N GLU A 125 -15.13 5.42 10.88
CA GLU A 125 -14.86 4.50 11.99
C GLU A 125 -13.63 3.69 11.65
N ALA A 126 -12.73 3.48 12.61
CA ALA A 126 -11.57 2.61 12.42
C ALA A 126 -12.03 1.15 12.22
N GLY A 127 -11.55 0.53 11.15
CA GLY A 127 -11.79 -0.89 10.87
C GLY A 127 -10.76 -1.81 11.54
N ASP A 128 -10.81 -3.11 11.19
CA ASP A 128 -10.04 -4.15 11.87
C ASP A 128 -8.51 -3.97 11.78
N ASP A 129 -8.01 -3.36 10.70
CA ASP A 129 -6.57 -3.13 10.47
C ASP A 129 -6.10 -1.73 10.90
N ALA A 130 -6.97 -0.94 11.54
CA ALA A 130 -6.69 0.40 12.03
C ALA A 130 -6.93 0.51 13.55
N ILE A 131 -5.97 1.11 14.28
CA ILE A 131 -6.15 1.42 15.71
C ILE A 131 -7.14 2.58 15.88
N GLU A 132 -7.10 3.55 14.95
CA GLU A 132 -7.82 4.80 15.01
C GLU A 132 -8.01 5.36 13.59
N ALA A 133 -9.09 6.10 13.36
CA ALA A 133 -9.29 6.88 12.14
C ALA A 133 -9.57 8.33 12.51
N GLY A 134 -9.01 9.29 11.77
CA GLY A 134 -9.13 10.70 12.06
C GLY A 134 -9.13 11.58 10.83
N LEU A 135 -9.57 12.84 11.04
CA LEU A 135 -9.59 13.89 10.02
C LEU A 135 -8.51 14.94 10.30
N PHE A 136 -7.69 15.20 9.29
CA PHE A 136 -6.55 16.12 9.39
C PHE A 136 -6.58 17.17 8.27
N GLY A 137 -6.09 18.35 8.57
CA GLY A 137 -5.87 19.42 7.60
C GLY A 137 -4.40 19.77 7.46
N PRO A 138 -4.04 20.71 6.56
CA PRO A 138 -2.65 21.13 6.36
C PRO A 138 -1.97 21.67 7.62
N ASP A 139 -2.75 22.21 8.54
CA ASP A 139 -2.24 22.87 9.77
C ASP A 139 -2.14 21.90 10.96
N ASP A 140 -2.70 20.71 10.87
CA ASP A 140 -2.77 19.73 11.95
C ASP A 140 -2.32 18.30 11.56
N TRP A 141 -1.42 18.17 10.56
CA TRP A 141 -0.80 16.90 10.23
C TRP A 141 -0.14 16.25 11.45
N PRO A 142 -0.29 14.92 11.62
CA PRO A 142 0.44 14.19 12.65
C PRO A 142 1.94 14.44 12.55
N GLN A 143 2.55 14.89 13.68
CA GLN A 143 3.99 15.15 13.76
C GLN A 143 4.72 13.89 14.23
N GLU A 144 4.94 12.97 13.32
CA GLU A 144 5.61 11.71 13.60
C GLU A 144 7.09 11.78 13.26
N PRO A 145 7.98 11.27 14.13
CA PRO A 145 9.40 11.18 13.81
C PRO A 145 9.65 10.17 12.67
N PRO A 146 10.78 10.26 11.97
CA PRO A 146 11.21 9.18 11.07
C PRO A 146 11.29 7.85 11.82
N PRO A 147 11.00 6.70 11.17
CA PRO A 147 11.07 5.39 11.78
C PRO A 147 12.52 5.05 12.20
N GLU A 148 12.65 4.45 13.39
CA GLU A 148 13.95 4.05 13.95
C GLU A 148 14.33 2.58 13.64
N SER A 149 13.46 1.84 12.96
CA SER A 149 13.64 0.41 12.66
C SER A 149 14.86 0.12 11.78
N GLY A 150 15.32 1.09 10.98
CA GLY A 150 16.34 0.89 9.96
C GLY A 150 15.91 -0.04 8.81
N ALA A 151 14.65 -0.48 8.79
CA ALA A 151 14.13 -1.30 7.72
C ALA A 151 13.85 -0.45 6.46
N ALA A 152 14.38 -0.87 5.32
CA ALA A 152 14.22 -0.15 4.05
C ALA A 152 12.76 0.10 3.67
N ILE A 153 11.84 -0.81 4.02
CA ILE A 153 10.41 -0.65 3.78
C ILE A 153 9.80 0.47 4.62
N ASP A 154 10.17 0.59 5.90
CA ASP A 154 9.62 1.61 6.80
C ASP A 154 10.08 3.01 6.39
N GLU A 155 11.39 3.17 6.11
CA GLU A 155 11.93 4.45 5.63
C GLU A 155 11.29 4.88 4.30
N TRP A 156 11.13 3.94 3.38
CA TRP A 156 10.52 4.21 2.08
C TRP A 156 9.03 4.57 2.23
N PHE A 157 8.27 3.79 2.99
CA PHE A 157 6.84 4.01 3.14
C PHE A 157 6.55 5.31 3.90
N TYR A 158 7.36 5.63 4.92
CA TYR A 158 7.32 6.94 5.58
C TYR A 158 7.51 8.09 4.59
N GLY A 159 8.49 7.98 3.69
CA GLY A 159 8.70 8.95 2.60
C GLY A 159 7.52 9.06 1.66
N VAL A 160 6.88 7.93 1.29
CA VAL A 160 5.67 7.89 0.45
C VAL A 160 4.52 8.62 1.13
N ILE A 161 4.26 8.33 2.42
CA ILE A 161 3.21 9.02 3.19
C ILE A 161 3.45 10.54 3.19
N ARG A 162 4.67 10.98 3.52
CA ARG A 162 5.04 12.39 3.56
C ARG A 162 4.85 13.10 2.21
N ASP A 163 5.25 12.46 1.12
CA ASP A 163 5.06 13.00 -0.24
C ASP A 163 3.57 13.09 -0.60
N ALA A 164 2.80 12.03 -0.34
CA ALA A 164 1.37 12.00 -0.59
C ALA A 164 0.62 13.11 0.17
N LEU A 165 0.91 13.29 1.47
CA LEU A 165 0.35 14.37 2.29
C LEU A 165 0.73 15.75 1.74
N ALA A 166 1.97 15.96 1.32
CA ALA A 166 2.43 17.22 0.74
C ALA A 166 1.73 17.59 -0.57
N ARG A 167 1.25 16.59 -1.32
CA ARG A 167 0.51 16.76 -2.59
C ARG A 167 -0.99 16.89 -2.41
N TRP A 168 -1.52 16.53 -1.25
CA TRP A 168 -2.94 16.70 -0.99
C TRP A 168 -3.31 18.20 -0.90
N ARG A 169 -4.41 18.56 -1.52
CA ARG A 169 -5.01 19.89 -1.44
C ARG A 169 -6.52 19.70 -1.38
N PRO A 170 -7.21 20.39 -0.44
CA PRO A 170 -8.68 20.37 -0.40
C PRO A 170 -9.26 20.86 -1.72
N ALA A 171 -10.38 20.27 -2.14
CA ALA A 171 -11.10 20.74 -3.31
C ALA A 171 -11.47 22.22 -3.11
N LYS A 172 -11.20 23.04 -4.12
CA LYS A 172 -11.68 24.43 -4.11
C LYS A 172 -13.21 24.39 -4.23
N ARG A 173 -13.89 24.77 -3.17
CA ARG A 173 -15.35 24.97 -3.18
C ARG A 173 -15.71 26.19 -4.01
#